data_6c0ad41a03d49c6cadd266cb9df2d5d9
#
_entry.id   6c0ad41a03d49c6cadd266cb9df2d5d9
#
_cell.length_a   1.000
_cell.length_b   1.000
_cell.length_c   1.000
_cell.angle_alpha   90.00
_cell.angle_beta   90.00
_cell.angle_gamma   90.00
#
_symmetry.space_group_name_H-M   'P 1'
#
loop_
_entity.id
_entity.type
_entity.pdbx_description
1 polymer ?
#
loop_
_entity_poly.entity_id
_entity_poly.type
_entity_poly.pdbx_seq_one_letter_code
_entity_poly.pdbx_strand_id
1 'polypeptide(L)'
;GGAADDPYELIGAGDQGMMFGYACNETSTLMPMPIYLAQRMSERLAAVRKDGTLDYLRPDGKTQVSVRYEDGAPKWVEKVVVSTQHAEEAPYERLRADVVEQVVRPVLAGEGVALSPDAEIHVNPTGRFVIGGPMGDCGLTGRKVIVDTYGGMGRHGGGAFSGKDCTKVDRSAAYAAR
;
A
#
# COMPACT_ATOMS: atom_id res chain seq x y z
N GLY A 1 32.98 28.24 -18.70
CA GLY A 1 33.01 27.12 -17.85
C GLY A 1 33.39 27.54 -16.45
N GLY A 2 32.44 27.74 -15.55
CA GLY A 2 32.73 27.86 -14.15
C GLY A 2 33.19 26.48 -13.66
N ALA A 3 34.41 26.40 -13.18
CA ALA A 3 34.85 25.22 -12.46
C ALA A 3 33.91 25.09 -11.25
N ALA A 4 33.34 23.95 -11.07
CA ALA A 4 32.54 23.65 -9.91
C ALA A 4 33.47 23.63 -8.69
N ASP A 5 33.49 24.72 -7.97
CA ASP A 5 34.06 24.75 -6.61
C ASP A 5 33.12 24.04 -5.63
N ASP A 6 31.91 23.77 -6.05
CA ASP A 6 30.91 23.02 -5.28
C ASP A 6 31.01 21.53 -5.61
N PRO A 7 31.36 20.68 -4.63
CA PRO A 7 31.44 19.24 -4.84
C PRO A 7 30.10 18.60 -5.26
N TYR A 8 28.97 19.27 -5.01
CA TYR A 8 27.66 18.77 -5.44
C TYR A 8 27.45 18.89 -6.96
N GLU A 9 28.10 19.83 -7.64
CA GLU A 9 28.08 19.95 -9.10
C GLU A 9 28.72 18.74 -9.81
N LEU A 10 29.56 17.99 -9.11
CA LEU A 10 30.20 16.78 -9.63
C LEU A 10 29.29 15.56 -9.62
N ILE A 11 28.15 15.61 -8.90
CA ILE A 11 27.26 14.44 -8.71
C ILE A 11 26.45 14.12 -9.97
N GLY A 12 26.29 15.02 -10.89
CA GLY A 12 25.61 14.74 -12.15
C GLY A 12 24.20 14.15 -11.97
N ALA A 13 23.28 14.94 -11.40
CA ALA A 13 21.90 14.50 -11.08
C ALA A 13 20.83 15.14 -11.98
N GLY A 14 21.22 15.68 -13.13
CA GLY A 14 20.31 16.35 -14.05
C GLY A 14 19.34 15.37 -14.70
N ASP A 15 18.05 15.59 -14.53
CA ASP A 15 16.97 14.82 -15.15
C ASP A 15 15.70 15.67 -15.26
N GLN A 16 14.82 15.29 -16.18
CA GLN A 16 13.46 15.83 -16.24
C GLN A 16 12.58 15.15 -15.20
N GLY A 17 11.49 15.81 -14.77
CA GLY A 17 10.52 15.18 -13.89
C GLY A 17 9.32 16.08 -13.61
N MET A 18 8.23 15.43 -13.19
CA MET A 18 7.05 16.08 -12.65
C MET A 18 6.68 15.36 -11.36
N MET A 19 6.79 16.06 -10.24
CA MET A 19 6.56 15.50 -8.92
C MET A 19 5.40 16.18 -8.23
N PHE A 20 4.65 15.41 -7.46
CA PHE A 20 3.52 15.88 -6.69
C PHE A 20 3.69 15.53 -5.21
N GLY A 21 3.45 16.49 -4.34
CA GLY A 21 3.18 16.28 -2.94
C GLY A 21 1.69 16.42 -2.68
N TYR A 22 1.14 15.55 -1.83
CA TYR A 22 -0.25 15.62 -1.39
C TYR A 22 -0.34 15.31 0.10
N ALA A 23 -1.11 16.08 0.81
CA ALA A 23 -1.41 15.85 2.22
C ALA A 23 -2.86 16.23 2.53
N CYS A 24 -3.50 15.48 3.41
CA CYS A 24 -4.84 15.75 3.91
C CYS A 24 -4.92 15.45 5.41
N ASN A 25 -5.99 15.86 6.05
CA ASN A 25 -6.19 15.66 7.49
C ASN A 25 -7.05 14.43 7.83
N GLU A 26 -7.11 13.47 6.93
CA GLU A 26 -7.95 12.27 7.08
C GLU A 26 -7.34 11.23 8.02
N THR A 27 -6.03 11.22 8.16
CA THR A 27 -5.28 10.26 8.99
C THR A 27 -4.17 10.96 9.77
N SER A 28 -3.68 10.32 10.82
CA SER A 28 -2.58 10.83 11.65
C SER A 28 -1.28 11.06 10.89
N THR A 29 -1.10 10.37 9.75
CA THR A 29 0.06 10.50 8.88
C THR A 29 -0.16 11.49 7.73
N LEU A 30 -1.28 12.19 7.71
CA LEU A 30 -1.69 13.11 6.64
C LEU A 30 -1.85 12.43 5.27
N MET A 31 -2.06 11.13 5.27
CA MET A 31 -2.31 10.32 4.07
C MET A 31 -3.80 10.14 3.81
N PRO A 32 -4.22 9.99 2.55
CA PRO A 32 -5.61 9.64 2.22
C PRO A 32 -6.04 8.33 2.86
N MET A 33 -7.24 8.31 3.43
CA MET A 33 -7.78 7.17 4.18
C MET A 33 -7.73 5.84 3.43
N PRO A 34 -8.12 5.74 2.13
CA PRO A 34 -8.17 4.45 1.44
C PRO A 34 -6.81 3.76 1.36
N ILE A 35 -5.79 4.48 0.88
CA ILE A 35 -4.43 3.91 0.73
C ILE A 35 -3.79 3.66 2.09
N TYR A 36 -4.03 4.53 3.05
CA TYR A 36 -3.53 4.35 4.41
C TYR A 36 -4.06 3.06 5.05
N LEU A 37 -5.37 2.83 5.01
CA LEU A 37 -5.97 1.60 5.54
C LEU A 37 -5.48 0.36 4.80
N ALA A 38 -5.36 0.43 3.47
CA ALA A 38 -4.81 -0.69 2.69
C ALA A 38 -3.38 -1.02 3.11
N GLN A 39 -2.54 -0.03 3.33
CA GLN A 39 -1.17 -0.23 3.81
C GLN A 39 -1.14 -0.80 5.24
N ARG A 40 -1.98 -0.30 6.16
CA ARG A 40 -2.12 -0.86 7.51
C ARG A 40 -2.55 -2.33 7.49
N MET A 41 -3.49 -2.69 6.61
CA MET A 41 -3.90 -4.10 6.43
C MET A 41 -2.75 -4.96 5.88
N SER A 42 -1.98 -4.48 4.92
CA SER A 42 -0.80 -5.20 4.40
C SER A 42 0.28 -5.40 5.47
N GLU A 43 0.52 -4.39 6.29
CA GLU A 43 1.45 -4.47 7.42
C GLU A 43 0.95 -5.49 8.46
N ARG A 44 -0.34 -5.43 8.83
CA ARG A 44 -0.94 -6.38 9.77
C ARG A 44 -0.91 -7.81 9.23
N LEU A 45 -1.19 -7.99 7.94
CA LEU A 45 -1.10 -9.30 7.27
C LEU A 45 0.31 -9.89 7.39
N ALA A 46 1.34 -9.07 7.18
CA ALA A 46 2.72 -9.49 7.36
C ALA A 46 3.06 -9.80 8.83
N ALA A 47 2.52 -9.03 9.77
CA ALA A 47 2.74 -9.22 11.21
C ALA A 47 2.18 -10.57 11.68
N VAL A 48 0.89 -10.86 11.42
CA VAL A 48 0.24 -12.11 11.86
C VAL A 48 0.86 -13.37 11.25
N ARG A 49 1.48 -13.24 10.08
CA ARG A 49 2.28 -14.31 9.47
C ARG A 49 3.61 -14.50 10.19
N LYS A 50 4.31 -13.39 10.50
CA LYS A 50 5.66 -13.43 11.08
C LYS A 50 5.67 -13.84 12.55
N ASP A 51 4.66 -13.45 13.31
CA ASP A 51 4.51 -13.81 14.73
C ASP A 51 3.89 -15.21 14.95
N GLY A 52 3.46 -15.87 13.87
CA GLY A 52 2.88 -17.21 13.90
C GLY A 52 1.40 -17.27 14.27
N THR A 53 0.72 -16.12 14.41
CA THR A 53 -0.73 -16.08 14.65
C THR A 53 -1.49 -16.79 13.52
N LEU A 54 -1.06 -16.56 12.27
CA LEU A 54 -1.57 -17.25 11.08
C LEU A 54 -0.39 -17.88 10.32
N ASP A 55 0.12 -18.96 10.84
CA ASP A 55 1.35 -19.65 10.39
C ASP A 55 1.26 -20.27 8.99
N TYR A 56 0.05 -20.48 8.51
CA TYR A 56 -0.22 -21.00 7.17
C TYR A 56 -0.20 -19.92 6.07
N LEU A 57 -0.11 -18.64 6.42
CA LEU A 57 0.04 -17.57 5.43
C LEU A 57 1.44 -17.57 4.79
N ARG A 58 1.50 -17.08 3.55
CA ARG A 58 2.74 -16.93 2.80
C ARG A 58 2.95 -15.45 2.43
N PRO A 59 4.16 -15.06 1.97
CA PRO A 59 4.53 -13.64 1.88
C PRO A 59 3.75 -12.80 0.87
N ASP A 60 3.23 -13.38 -0.21
CA ASP A 60 2.53 -12.61 -1.24
C ASP A 60 1.13 -12.24 -0.79
N GLY A 61 0.79 -10.96 -0.97
CA GLY A 61 -0.52 -10.46 -0.59
C GLY A 61 -0.81 -9.09 -1.18
N LYS A 62 -2.09 -8.80 -1.30
CA LYS A 62 -2.63 -7.53 -1.79
C LYS A 62 -3.80 -7.11 -0.93
N THR A 63 -3.94 -5.81 -0.73
CA THR A 63 -5.05 -5.23 0.01
C THR A 63 -5.63 -4.06 -0.78
N GLN A 64 -6.95 -3.94 -0.75
CA GLN A 64 -7.68 -2.82 -1.33
C GLN A 64 -8.78 -2.39 -0.39
N VAL A 65 -8.97 -1.08 -0.24
CA VAL A 65 -10.01 -0.50 0.59
C VAL A 65 -10.76 0.55 -0.20
N SER A 66 -12.10 0.47 -0.19
CA SER A 66 -12.98 1.49 -0.73
C SER A 66 -13.66 2.23 0.41
N VAL A 67 -13.54 3.55 0.42
CA VAL A 67 -14.08 4.44 1.44
C VAL A 67 -15.15 5.32 0.83
N ARG A 68 -16.31 5.43 1.49
CA ARG A 68 -17.35 6.41 1.17
C ARG A 68 -16.90 7.78 1.66
N TYR A 69 -17.01 8.76 0.79
CA TYR A 69 -16.86 10.18 1.13
C TYR A 69 -18.21 10.87 1.08
N GLU A 70 -18.50 11.68 2.11
CA GLU A 70 -19.65 12.57 2.16
C GLU A 70 -19.15 13.97 2.50
N ASP A 71 -19.57 14.96 1.75
CA ASP A 71 -19.16 16.36 1.91
C ASP A 71 -17.63 16.56 1.93
N GLY A 72 -16.91 15.75 1.16
CA GLY A 72 -15.45 15.80 1.07
C GLY A 72 -14.69 15.13 2.21
N ALA A 73 -15.37 14.50 3.16
CA ALA A 73 -14.76 13.78 4.27
C ALA A 73 -15.00 12.27 4.19
N PRO A 74 -14.04 11.42 4.64
CA PRO A 74 -14.23 9.99 4.71
C PRO A 74 -15.30 9.65 5.75
N LYS A 75 -16.24 8.78 5.40
CA LYS A 75 -17.39 8.42 6.24
C LYS A 75 -17.25 7.03 6.85
N TRP A 76 -17.12 6.04 6.00
CA TRP A 76 -16.96 4.64 6.38
C TRP A 76 -16.32 3.82 5.26
N VAL A 77 -15.86 2.63 5.59
CA VAL A 77 -15.37 1.65 4.62
C VAL A 77 -16.55 0.87 4.04
N GLU A 78 -16.66 0.85 2.72
CA GLU A 78 -17.69 0.12 1.98
C GLU A 78 -17.22 -1.25 1.52
N LYS A 79 -15.94 -1.35 1.12
CA LYS A 79 -15.41 -2.59 0.59
C LYS A 79 -13.97 -2.79 0.98
N VAL A 80 -13.66 -4.02 1.36
CA VAL A 80 -12.28 -4.48 1.59
C VAL A 80 -12.03 -5.72 0.75
N VAL A 81 -10.91 -5.73 0.03
CA VAL A 81 -10.43 -6.93 -0.65
C VAL A 81 -9.04 -7.27 -0.10
N VAL A 82 -8.87 -8.50 0.36
CA VAL A 82 -7.58 -9.05 0.76
C VAL A 82 -7.31 -10.28 -0.07
N SER A 83 -6.21 -10.30 -0.80
CA SER A 83 -5.69 -11.50 -1.44
C SER A 83 -4.39 -11.87 -0.74
N THR A 84 -4.29 -13.09 -0.23
CA THR A 84 -3.11 -13.55 0.50
C THR A 84 -2.75 -14.97 0.09
N GLN A 85 -1.48 -15.17 -0.18
CA GLN A 85 -0.90 -16.49 -0.41
C GLN A 85 -0.96 -17.33 0.87
N HIS A 86 -1.26 -18.61 0.74
CA HIS A 86 -1.44 -19.51 1.86
C HIS A 86 -0.92 -20.93 1.54
N ALA A 87 -0.74 -21.73 2.58
CA ALA A 87 -0.42 -23.14 2.44
C ALA A 87 -1.56 -23.91 1.75
N GLU A 88 -1.22 -24.97 1.05
CA GLU A 88 -2.18 -25.74 0.26
C GLU A 88 -3.27 -26.38 1.13
N GLU A 89 -2.92 -26.75 2.33
CA GLU A 89 -3.78 -27.44 3.31
C GLU A 89 -4.78 -26.49 4.02
N ALA A 90 -4.62 -25.17 3.89
CA ALA A 90 -5.46 -24.19 4.58
C ALA A 90 -6.90 -24.21 4.04
N PRO A 91 -7.91 -24.54 4.87
CA PRO A 91 -9.31 -24.50 4.42
C PRO A 91 -9.73 -23.05 4.13
N TYR A 92 -10.43 -22.85 3.02
CA TYR A 92 -10.82 -21.50 2.57
C TYR A 92 -11.68 -20.76 3.61
N GLU A 93 -12.65 -21.43 4.23
CA GLU A 93 -13.53 -20.80 5.22
C GLU A 93 -12.75 -20.35 6.46
N ARG A 94 -11.77 -21.13 6.90
CA ARG A 94 -10.87 -20.76 7.98
C ARG A 94 -10.04 -19.54 7.58
N LEU A 95 -9.40 -19.59 6.42
CA LEU A 95 -8.61 -18.48 5.88
C LEU A 95 -9.43 -17.17 5.87
N ARG A 96 -10.65 -17.25 5.35
CA ARG A 96 -11.54 -16.09 5.26
C ARG A 96 -11.88 -15.53 6.64
N ALA A 97 -12.28 -16.37 7.58
CA ALA A 97 -12.60 -15.97 8.94
C ALA A 97 -11.39 -15.35 9.65
N ASP A 98 -10.25 -16.02 9.60
CA ASP A 98 -9.02 -15.59 10.27
C ASP A 98 -8.52 -14.24 9.71
N VAL A 99 -8.54 -14.03 8.42
CA VAL A 99 -8.14 -12.74 7.81
C VAL A 99 -9.09 -11.62 8.23
N VAL A 100 -10.38 -11.87 8.28
CA VAL A 100 -11.34 -10.87 8.74
C VAL A 100 -11.08 -10.51 10.20
N GLU A 101 -10.94 -11.51 11.08
CA GLU A 101 -10.84 -11.29 12.53
C GLU A 101 -9.43 -10.85 12.98
N GLN A 102 -8.37 -11.28 12.32
CA GLN A 102 -7.00 -10.99 12.73
C GLN A 102 -6.35 -9.83 11.95
N VAL A 103 -6.88 -9.47 10.79
CA VAL A 103 -6.31 -8.41 9.95
C VAL A 103 -7.29 -7.24 9.77
N VAL A 104 -8.47 -7.49 9.17
CA VAL A 104 -9.36 -6.39 8.77
C VAL A 104 -9.95 -5.68 9.98
N ARG A 105 -10.61 -6.40 10.89
CA ARG A 105 -11.26 -5.80 12.05
C ARG A 105 -10.29 -5.10 13.01
N PRO A 106 -9.12 -5.66 13.36
CA PRO A 106 -8.18 -4.99 14.24
C PRO A 106 -7.62 -3.69 13.66
N VAL A 107 -7.36 -3.66 12.36
CA VAL A 107 -6.88 -2.44 11.68
C VAL A 107 -7.96 -1.35 11.72
N LEU A 108 -9.18 -1.67 11.33
CA LEU A 108 -10.28 -0.69 11.34
C LEU A 108 -10.58 -0.17 12.75
N ALA A 109 -10.59 -1.07 13.74
CA ALA A 109 -10.80 -0.68 15.15
C ALA A 109 -9.66 0.19 15.68
N GLY A 110 -8.42 -0.13 15.37
CA GLY A 110 -7.24 0.65 15.77
C GLY A 110 -7.20 2.05 15.18
N GLU A 111 -7.75 2.22 13.98
CA GLU A 111 -7.83 3.52 13.30
C GLU A 111 -9.17 4.25 13.57
N GLY A 112 -10.08 3.65 14.35
CA GLY A 112 -11.38 4.24 14.69
C GLY A 112 -12.32 4.39 13.50
N VAL A 113 -12.17 3.57 12.46
CA VAL A 113 -12.95 3.64 11.22
C VAL A 113 -14.01 2.55 11.19
N ALA A 114 -15.26 2.92 10.91
CA ALA A 114 -16.38 2.01 10.85
C ALA A 114 -16.53 1.37 9.44
N LEU A 115 -17.02 0.13 9.41
CA LEU A 115 -17.60 -0.46 8.23
C LEU A 115 -19.00 0.09 7.98
N SER A 116 -19.39 0.26 6.73
CA SER A 116 -20.80 0.54 6.41
C SER A 116 -21.69 -0.66 6.79
N PRO A 117 -22.98 -0.44 7.02
CA PRO A 117 -23.92 -1.54 7.28
C PRO A 117 -23.92 -2.61 6.19
N ASP A 118 -23.71 -2.20 4.94
CA ASP A 118 -23.70 -3.06 3.75
C ASP A 118 -22.28 -3.35 3.26
N ALA A 119 -21.26 -3.21 4.13
CA ALA A 119 -19.88 -3.40 3.74
C ALA A 119 -19.58 -4.82 3.26
N GLU A 120 -18.85 -4.91 2.17
CA GLU A 120 -18.40 -6.19 1.60
C GLU A 120 -16.93 -6.45 1.96
N ILE A 121 -16.64 -7.63 2.51
CA ILE A 121 -15.27 -8.09 2.75
C ILE A 121 -15.01 -9.34 1.92
N HIS A 122 -14.10 -9.22 0.97
CA HIS A 122 -13.68 -10.30 0.08
C HIS A 122 -12.28 -10.76 0.45
N VAL A 123 -12.13 -12.05 0.73
CA VAL A 123 -10.82 -12.68 0.95
C VAL A 123 -10.59 -13.70 -0.15
N ASN A 124 -9.49 -13.61 -0.87
CA ASN A 124 -9.15 -14.45 -2.01
C ASN A 124 -10.36 -14.67 -2.98
N PRO A 125 -10.96 -13.61 -3.52
CA PRO A 125 -12.19 -13.72 -4.31
C PRO A 125 -12.05 -14.55 -5.58
N THR A 126 -10.83 -14.76 -6.06
CA THR A 126 -10.52 -15.60 -7.22
C THR A 126 -10.25 -17.06 -6.86
N GLY A 127 -10.35 -17.42 -5.58
CA GLY A 127 -10.14 -18.78 -5.08
C GLY A 127 -8.76 -18.99 -4.45
N ARG A 128 -8.23 -20.20 -4.58
CA ARG A 128 -6.96 -20.60 -3.96
C ARG A 128 -5.78 -19.75 -4.44
N PHE A 129 -4.94 -19.35 -3.51
CA PHE A 129 -3.72 -18.58 -3.78
C PHE A 129 -2.52 -19.28 -3.11
N VAL A 130 -2.11 -20.40 -3.66
CA VAL A 130 -1.00 -21.23 -3.16
C VAL A 130 0.31 -20.86 -3.83
N ILE A 131 0.29 -20.65 -5.16
CA ILE A 131 1.45 -20.22 -5.91
C ILE A 131 1.47 -18.68 -5.93
N GLY A 132 2.56 -18.09 -5.45
CA GLY A 132 2.73 -16.64 -5.38
C GLY A 132 4.21 -16.23 -5.36
N GLY A 133 4.44 -14.93 -5.19
CA GLY A 133 5.78 -14.37 -5.28
C GLY A 133 6.38 -14.53 -6.68
N PRO A 134 7.72 -14.62 -6.81
CA PRO A 134 8.39 -14.69 -8.11
C PRO A 134 7.98 -15.88 -8.99
N MET A 135 7.47 -16.95 -8.39
CA MET A 135 6.97 -18.10 -9.16
C MET A 135 5.62 -17.83 -9.83
N GLY A 136 4.79 -16.97 -9.21
CA GLY A 136 3.51 -16.57 -9.78
C GLY A 136 3.66 -15.40 -10.75
N ASP A 137 4.38 -14.36 -10.30
CA ASP A 137 4.68 -13.15 -11.07
C ASP A 137 5.99 -12.55 -10.53
N CYS A 138 7.06 -12.60 -11.30
CA CYS A 138 8.35 -12.07 -10.86
C CYS A 138 8.35 -10.54 -10.70
N GLY A 139 7.42 -9.85 -11.37
CA GLY A 139 7.27 -8.41 -11.28
C GLY A 139 8.46 -7.60 -11.76
N LEU A 140 8.31 -6.31 -11.72
CA LEU A 140 9.36 -5.32 -11.96
C LEU A 140 9.27 -4.22 -10.91
N THR A 141 10.42 -3.74 -10.42
CA THR A 141 10.44 -2.61 -9.49
C THR A 141 9.88 -1.33 -10.14
N GLY A 142 9.23 -0.48 -9.37
CA GLY A 142 8.68 0.79 -9.86
C GLY A 142 7.44 0.67 -10.75
N ARG A 143 6.76 -0.48 -10.74
CA ARG A 143 5.51 -0.70 -11.51
C ARG A 143 4.25 -0.48 -10.69
N LYS A 144 4.35 -0.03 -9.44
CA LYS A 144 3.24 0.26 -8.54
C LYS A 144 3.31 1.69 -7.98
N VAL A 145 3.62 2.65 -8.85
CA VAL A 145 3.89 4.05 -8.47
C VAL A 145 2.71 4.73 -7.75
N ILE A 146 1.48 4.36 -8.04
CA ILE A 146 0.29 4.89 -7.37
C ILE A 146 0.14 4.30 -5.96
N VAL A 147 0.50 3.03 -5.75
CA VAL A 147 0.57 2.41 -4.41
C VAL A 147 1.69 3.02 -3.58
N ASP A 148 2.82 3.33 -4.21
CA ASP A 148 3.98 3.96 -3.56
C ASP A 148 3.71 5.40 -3.11
N THR A 149 2.64 6.04 -3.61
CA THR A 149 2.31 7.43 -3.33
C THR A 149 0.96 7.56 -2.61
N TYR A 150 -0.08 8.08 -3.25
CA TYR A 150 -1.30 8.53 -2.58
C TYR A 150 -2.55 7.73 -2.96
N GLY A 151 -2.38 6.55 -3.59
CA GLY A 151 -3.51 5.68 -3.95
C GLY A 151 -4.46 6.28 -4.99
N GLY A 152 -3.99 7.27 -5.77
CA GLY A 152 -4.80 7.96 -6.78
C GLY A 152 -5.49 9.23 -6.31
N MET A 153 -5.45 9.59 -5.02
CA MET A 153 -5.98 10.85 -4.51
C MET A 153 -5.12 12.06 -4.94
N GLY A 154 -3.81 11.89 -4.97
CA GLY A 154 -2.88 12.85 -5.55
C GLY A 154 -2.50 12.46 -6.97
N ARG A 155 -2.14 13.45 -7.77
CA ARG A 155 -1.60 13.22 -9.12
C ARG A 155 -0.22 12.58 -9.04
N HIS A 156 0.22 11.98 -10.14
CA HIS A 156 1.54 11.35 -10.25
C HIS A 156 2.22 11.73 -11.57
N GLY A 157 3.51 12.02 -11.52
CA GLY A 157 4.30 12.39 -12.70
C GLY A 157 4.92 11.21 -13.45
N GLY A 158 4.83 9.99 -12.90
CA GLY A 158 5.29 8.75 -13.53
C GLY A 158 6.61 8.20 -12.99
N GLY A 159 7.40 8.98 -12.23
CA GLY A 159 8.68 8.55 -11.70
C GLY A 159 8.56 7.53 -10.55
N ALA A 160 9.32 6.46 -10.61
CA ALA A 160 9.39 5.46 -9.55
C ALA A 160 10.43 5.83 -8.48
N PHE A 161 10.23 5.39 -7.24
CA PHE A 161 11.16 5.62 -6.13
C PHE A 161 12.18 4.49 -5.98
N SER A 162 11.73 3.25 -6.09
CA SER A 162 12.56 2.08 -5.87
C SER A 162 13.74 1.99 -6.85
N GLY A 163 14.90 1.54 -6.34
CA GLY A 163 16.13 1.45 -7.11
C GLY A 163 16.87 2.78 -7.29
N LYS A 164 16.40 3.88 -6.66
CA LYS A 164 16.98 5.23 -6.79
C LYS A 164 17.49 5.72 -5.43
N ASP A 165 18.61 6.41 -5.45
CA ASP A 165 19.14 7.14 -4.31
C ASP A 165 18.66 8.61 -4.29
N CYS A 166 19.11 9.40 -3.32
CA CYS A 166 18.69 10.80 -3.15
C CYS A 166 19.17 11.74 -4.27
N THR A 167 20.09 11.33 -5.12
CA THR A 167 20.54 12.13 -6.27
C THR A 167 19.54 12.08 -7.43
N LYS A 168 18.58 11.14 -7.42
CA LYS A 168 17.56 11.00 -8.46
C LYS A 168 16.34 11.86 -8.14
N VAL A 169 16.04 12.82 -9.01
CA VAL A 169 14.98 13.83 -8.81
C VAL A 169 13.59 13.20 -8.62
N ASP A 170 13.27 12.13 -9.30
CA ASP A 170 12.00 11.40 -9.13
C ASP A 170 11.75 11.00 -7.67
N ARG A 171 12.79 10.69 -6.92
CA ARG A 171 12.70 10.33 -5.52
C ARG A 171 12.82 11.55 -4.60
N SER A 172 13.92 12.29 -4.69
CA SER A 172 14.21 13.40 -3.78
C SER A 172 13.19 14.53 -3.88
N ALA A 173 12.80 14.92 -5.09
CA ALA A 173 11.84 16.00 -5.28
C ALA A 173 10.41 15.59 -4.89
N ALA A 174 10.00 14.33 -5.05
CA ALA A 174 8.72 13.86 -4.56
C ALA A 174 8.63 13.94 -3.03
N TYR A 175 9.69 13.56 -2.32
CA TYR A 175 9.77 13.73 -0.86
C TYR A 175 9.78 15.21 -0.45
N ALA A 176 10.52 16.06 -1.16
CA ALA A 176 10.54 17.50 -0.89
C ALA A 176 9.18 18.17 -1.13
N ALA A 177 8.46 17.76 -2.18
CA ALA A 177 7.13 18.28 -2.50
C ALA A 177 6.09 17.94 -1.42
N ARG A 178 6.18 16.78 -0.78
CA ARG A 178 5.34 16.40 0.32
C ARG A 178 5.70 17.16 1.60
#